data_5bf4e31209302f95306a301f70340141
#
_entry.id   5bf4e31209302f95306a301f70340141
#
_cell.length_a   1.000
_cell.length_b   1.000
_cell.length_c   1.000
_cell.angle_alpha   90.00
_cell.angle_beta   90.00
_cell.angle_gamma   90.00
#
_symmetry.space_group_name_H-M   'P 1'
#
loop_
_entity.id
_entity.type
_entity.pdbx_description
1 polymer ?
#
loop_
_entity_poly.entity_id
_entity_poly.type
_entity_poly.pdbx_seq_one_letter_code
_entity_poly.pdbx_strand_id
1 'polypeptide(L)'
;DSVGAVVLGEYEHISEGDIVKTTGRILEVPVGTELLGRVVNSLGQPIDGKGPLNNKLSDKIEKVAPGVIWRKSVSQPVQTGLKAIDAMVPVGRGQRELIIGDRQTGKTAVAVDAIINQKGTGVKCIYVAVGQKASTVANVVRKLEEHGALSYTIIVAATASESAALQYIAPYSGCTMGEYFRDRG
;
A
#
# COMPACT_ATOMS: atom_id res chain seq x y z
N ASP A 1 1.05 -23.24 29.14
CA ASP A 1 0.36 -22.51 28.07
C ASP A 1 1.39 -22.05 27.05
N SER A 2 1.10 -22.20 25.76
CA SER A 2 1.98 -21.76 24.66
C SER A 2 1.31 -20.64 23.87
N VAL A 3 2.13 -19.71 23.35
CA VAL A 3 1.69 -18.59 22.50
C VAL A 3 2.38 -18.72 21.16
N GLY A 4 1.61 -18.66 20.07
CA GLY A 4 2.13 -18.57 18.72
C GLY A 4 2.60 -17.15 18.43
N ALA A 5 3.80 -16.99 17.86
CA ALA A 5 4.34 -15.72 17.45
C ALA A 5 4.79 -15.75 15.99
N VAL A 6 4.68 -14.63 15.30
CA VAL A 6 5.16 -14.46 13.92
C VAL A 6 6.26 -13.41 13.92
N VAL A 7 7.41 -13.74 13.34
CA VAL A 7 8.54 -12.82 13.22
C VAL A 7 8.35 -11.95 11.98
N LEU A 8 8.30 -10.62 12.19
CA LEU A 8 8.18 -9.62 11.13
C LEU A 8 9.55 -9.03 10.78
N GLY A 9 10.46 -9.87 10.30
CA GLY A 9 11.83 -9.48 9.97
C GLY A 9 12.74 -10.69 9.77
N GLU A 10 14.03 -10.46 9.90
CA GLU A 10 15.02 -11.53 9.88
C GLU A 10 14.89 -12.41 11.13
N TYR A 11 14.91 -13.71 10.94
CA TYR A 11 14.69 -14.71 12.00
C TYR A 11 15.90 -15.65 12.19
N GLU A 12 16.94 -15.50 11.38
CA GLU A 12 18.12 -16.39 11.39
C GLU A 12 18.88 -16.37 12.71
N HIS A 13 18.70 -15.32 13.51
CA HIS A 13 19.36 -15.13 14.80
C HIS A 13 18.51 -15.55 16.00
N ILE A 14 17.28 -16.02 15.77
CA ILE A 14 16.36 -16.41 16.84
C ILE A 14 16.56 -17.90 17.16
N SER A 15 16.81 -18.20 18.42
CA SER A 15 17.11 -19.55 18.91
C SER A 15 16.22 -19.93 20.09
N GLU A 16 16.14 -21.23 20.35
CA GLU A 16 15.47 -21.75 21.55
C GLU A 16 16.17 -21.21 22.82
N GLY A 17 15.35 -20.67 23.72
CA GLY A 17 15.83 -20.04 24.95
C GLY A 17 15.90 -18.51 24.91
N ASP A 18 15.65 -17.91 23.75
CA ASP A 18 15.60 -16.45 23.66
C ASP A 18 14.40 -15.86 24.42
N ILE A 19 14.60 -14.72 25.02
CA ILE A 19 13.58 -14.04 25.83
C ILE A 19 12.73 -13.12 24.95
N VAL A 20 11.42 -13.36 24.89
CA VAL A 20 10.46 -12.50 24.22
C VAL A 20 9.72 -11.63 25.24
N LYS A 21 9.65 -10.32 24.98
CA LYS A 21 8.93 -9.36 25.83
C LYS A 21 7.84 -8.67 25.02
N THR A 22 6.67 -8.47 25.63
CA THR A 22 5.61 -7.69 25.01
C THR A 22 5.96 -6.21 24.97
N THR A 23 5.61 -5.53 23.89
CA THR A 23 5.76 -4.06 23.78
C THR A 23 4.58 -3.31 24.39
N GLY A 24 3.47 -4.01 24.69
CA GLY A 24 2.19 -3.41 25.08
C GLY A 24 1.50 -2.63 23.96
N ARG A 25 2.00 -2.66 22.73
CA ARG A 25 1.46 -1.95 21.56
C ARG A 25 0.94 -2.96 20.54
N ILE A 26 -0.17 -2.60 19.88
CA ILE A 26 -0.68 -3.32 18.70
C ILE A 26 0.18 -2.94 17.50
N LEU A 27 0.26 -3.80 16.51
CA LEU A 27 1.02 -3.54 15.29
C LEU A 27 0.47 -2.31 14.55
N GLU A 28 1.32 -1.33 14.33
CA GLU A 28 1.02 -0.04 13.71
C GLU A 28 2.03 0.29 12.61
N VAL A 29 1.60 1.15 11.69
CA VAL A 29 2.46 1.71 10.64
C VAL A 29 2.41 3.23 10.67
N PRO A 30 3.47 3.91 10.22
CA PRO A 30 3.44 5.36 10.05
C PRO A 30 2.36 5.75 9.05
N VAL A 31 1.67 6.86 9.34
CA VAL A 31 0.67 7.45 8.46
C VAL A 31 0.92 8.97 8.39
N GLY A 32 0.61 9.59 7.27
CA GLY A 32 0.78 11.03 7.12
C GLY A 32 1.25 11.45 5.72
N THR A 33 1.30 12.75 5.53
CA THR A 33 1.72 13.37 4.26
C THR A 33 3.20 13.13 3.94
N GLU A 34 4.00 12.84 4.96
CA GLU A 34 5.44 12.55 4.86
C GLU A 34 5.74 11.26 4.09
N LEU A 35 4.75 10.40 3.94
CA LEU A 35 4.84 9.18 3.14
C LEU A 35 4.64 9.41 1.64
N LEU A 36 4.07 10.54 1.25
CA LEU A 36 3.89 10.87 -0.18
C LEU A 36 5.25 11.01 -0.86
N GLY A 37 5.39 10.39 -2.01
CA GLY A 37 6.65 10.36 -2.74
C GLY A 37 7.68 9.35 -2.26
N ARG A 38 7.32 8.51 -1.28
CA ARG A 38 8.23 7.55 -0.66
C ARG A 38 7.90 6.12 -1.04
N VAL A 39 8.93 5.29 -1.00
CA VAL A 39 8.82 3.83 -1.11
C VAL A 39 9.16 3.23 0.25
N VAL A 40 8.23 2.48 0.81
CA VAL A 40 8.33 1.88 2.14
C VAL A 40 8.10 0.37 2.09
N ASN A 41 8.59 -0.35 3.09
CA ASN A 41 8.28 -1.76 3.29
C ASN A 41 6.91 -1.93 3.98
N SER A 42 6.53 -3.18 4.26
CA SER A 42 5.25 -3.51 4.91
C SER A 42 5.09 -2.94 6.33
N LEU A 43 6.17 -2.56 6.99
CA LEU A 43 6.16 -1.92 8.29
C LEU A 43 6.21 -0.38 8.21
N GLY A 44 6.18 0.17 6.99
CA GLY A 44 6.26 1.60 6.75
C GLY A 44 7.68 2.18 6.88
N GLN A 45 8.71 1.34 6.92
CA GLN A 45 10.10 1.80 6.93
C GLN A 45 10.54 2.15 5.51
N PRO A 46 11.22 3.30 5.30
CA PRO A 46 11.65 3.72 3.98
C PRO A 46 12.74 2.81 3.42
N ILE A 47 12.58 2.44 2.14
CA ILE A 47 13.53 1.60 1.39
C ILE A 47 14.04 2.29 0.11
N ASP A 48 13.73 3.57 -0.05
CA ASP A 48 14.03 4.37 -1.25
C ASP A 48 15.39 5.10 -1.19
N GLY A 49 16.15 4.93 -0.13
CA GLY A 49 17.43 5.61 0.06
C GLY A 49 17.35 7.12 0.34
N LYS A 50 16.13 7.68 0.49
CA LYS A 50 15.92 9.11 0.76
C LYS A 50 15.99 9.48 2.26
N GLY A 51 16.55 8.60 3.08
CA GLY A 51 16.68 8.81 4.52
C GLY A 51 15.40 8.51 5.32
N PRO A 52 15.45 8.66 6.65
CA PRO A 52 14.34 8.32 7.54
C PRO A 52 13.12 9.20 7.30
N LEU A 53 11.94 8.68 7.63
CA LEU A 53 10.70 9.47 7.65
C LEU A 53 10.68 10.36 8.89
N ASN A 54 10.39 11.64 8.72
CA ASN A 54 10.15 12.56 9.83
C ASN A 54 8.66 12.52 10.22
N ASN A 55 8.17 11.31 10.52
CA ASN A 55 6.78 11.05 10.78
C ASN A 55 6.54 10.94 12.30
N LYS A 56 5.46 11.57 12.79
CA LYS A 56 5.03 11.55 14.20
C LYS A 56 3.74 10.76 14.42
N LEU A 57 3.05 10.38 13.34
CA LEU A 57 1.76 9.73 13.40
C LEU A 57 1.89 8.25 13.03
N SER A 58 1.23 7.40 13.77
CA SER A 58 1.07 5.98 13.46
C SER A 58 -0.39 5.57 13.61
N ASP A 59 -0.78 4.50 12.95
CA ASP A 59 -2.11 3.93 13.05
C ASP A 59 -2.06 2.41 12.93
N LYS A 60 -3.05 1.74 13.53
CA LYS A 60 -3.14 0.28 13.56
C LYS A 60 -3.40 -0.28 12.17
N ILE A 61 -2.69 -1.34 11.80
CA ILE A 61 -2.85 -1.95 10.48
C ILE A 61 -4.08 -2.85 10.38
N GLU A 62 -4.64 -3.30 11.49
CA GLU A 62 -5.82 -4.14 11.50
C GLU A 62 -6.94 -3.44 12.27
N LYS A 63 -7.92 -2.96 11.51
CA LYS A 63 -9.09 -2.26 12.03
C LYS A 63 -10.36 -2.97 11.59
N VAL A 64 -11.38 -2.93 12.43
CA VAL A 64 -12.71 -3.39 12.06
C VAL A 64 -13.30 -2.46 11.01
N ALA A 65 -13.64 -3.00 9.84
CA ALA A 65 -14.26 -2.23 8.76
C ALA A 65 -15.66 -1.75 9.17
N PRO A 66 -16.09 -0.55 8.72
CA PRO A 66 -17.44 -0.07 8.94
C PRO A 66 -18.49 -1.05 8.38
N GLY A 67 -19.52 -1.33 9.15
CA GLY A 67 -20.66 -2.14 8.70
C GLY A 67 -21.40 -1.50 7.53
N VAL A 68 -22.24 -2.29 6.84
CA VAL A 68 -22.95 -1.87 5.62
C VAL A 68 -23.78 -0.59 5.83
N ILE A 69 -24.41 -0.44 6.98
CA ILE A 69 -25.25 0.72 7.32
C ILE A 69 -24.45 2.03 7.36
N TRP A 70 -23.18 1.96 7.73
CA TRP A 70 -22.30 3.14 7.87
C TRP A 70 -21.56 3.51 6.57
N ARG A 71 -21.70 2.70 5.53
CA ARG A 71 -21.01 2.93 4.25
C ARG A 71 -21.83 3.87 3.37
N LYS A 72 -21.18 4.91 2.86
CA LYS A 72 -21.76 5.76 1.82
C LYS A 72 -21.83 4.99 0.50
N SER A 73 -22.93 5.12 -0.22
CA SER A 73 -23.06 4.59 -1.59
C SER A 73 -22.04 5.21 -2.54
N VAL A 74 -21.49 4.39 -3.44
CA VAL A 74 -20.58 4.86 -4.48
C VAL A 74 -21.35 5.73 -5.47
N SER A 75 -20.96 7.01 -5.60
CA SER A 75 -21.65 8.01 -6.43
C SER A 75 -20.70 8.86 -7.28
N GLN A 76 -19.40 8.71 -7.15
CA GLN A 76 -18.40 9.48 -7.86
C GLN A 76 -17.49 8.56 -8.65
N PRO A 77 -17.29 8.74 -9.96
CA PRO A 77 -16.38 7.93 -10.76
C PRO A 77 -14.90 8.28 -10.45
N VAL A 78 -14.05 7.27 -10.59
CA VAL A 78 -12.60 7.44 -10.70
C VAL A 78 -12.30 7.66 -12.18
N GLN A 79 -11.64 8.76 -12.52
CA GLN A 79 -11.17 9.02 -13.88
C GLN A 79 -9.86 8.25 -14.08
N THR A 80 -9.93 7.07 -14.68
CA THR A 80 -8.74 6.24 -14.94
C THR A 80 -7.91 6.74 -16.10
N GLY A 81 -8.52 7.54 -17.00
CA GLY A 81 -7.93 7.99 -18.26
C GLY A 81 -7.93 6.91 -19.35
N LEU A 82 -8.48 5.75 -19.05
CA LEU A 82 -8.64 4.65 -20.01
C LEU A 82 -10.05 4.68 -20.58
N LYS A 83 -10.18 5.12 -21.83
CA LYS A 83 -11.50 5.35 -22.48
C LYS A 83 -12.44 4.16 -22.36
N ALA A 84 -11.93 2.94 -22.53
CA ALA A 84 -12.76 1.73 -22.44
C ALA A 84 -13.33 1.52 -21.03
N ILE A 85 -12.56 1.82 -19.99
CA ILE A 85 -13.01 1.70 -18.60
C ILE A 85 -13.97 2.85 -18.27
N ASP A 86 -13.54 4.09 -18.50
CA ASP A 86 -14.30 5.27 -18.10
C ASP A 86 -15.64 5.40 -18.82
N ALA A 87 -15.74 4.92 -20.07
CA ALA A 87 -16.95 5.02 -20.87
C ALA A 87 -17.90 3.81 -20.76
N MET A 88 -17.36 2.59 -20.57
CA MET A 88 -18.18 1.37 -20.63
C MET A 88 -18.35 0.67 -19.28
N VAL A 89 -17.35 0.73 -18.42
CA VAL A 89 -17.33 0.04 -17.11
C VAL A 89 -16.70 0.98 -16.08
N PRO A 90 -17.31 2.13 -15.79
CA PRO A 90 -16.72 3.13 -14.90
C PRO A 90 -16.51 2.56 -13.49
N VAL A 91 -15.34 2.83 -12.93
CA VAL A 91 -14.99 2.46 -11.55
C VAL A 91 -15.33 3.62 -10.63
N GLY A 92 -16.04 3.36 -9.55
CA GLY A 92 -16.43 4.38 -8.58
C GLY A 92 -15.43 4.53 -7.42
N ARG A 93 -15.34 5.72 -6.86
CA ARG A 93 -14.56 5.98 -5.66
C ARG A 93 -15.11 5.19 -4.47
N GLY A 94 -14.29 4.33 -3.90
CA GLY A 94 -14.67 3.37 -2.85
C GLY A 94 -15.09 1.99 -3.38
N GLN A 95 -15.14 1.80 -4.70
CA GLN A 95 -15.36 0.50 -5.30
C GLN A 95 -14.11 -0.39 -5.15
N ARG A 96 -14.36 -1.70 -4.98
CA ARG A 96 -13.32 -2.72 -5.04
C ARG A 96 -13.38 -3.40 -6.40
N GLU A 97 -12.31 -3.29 -7.17
CA GLU A 97 -12.22 -3.80 -8.54
C GLU A 97 -11.13 -4.84 -8.67
N LEU A 98 -11.39 -5.89 -9.46
CA LEU A 98 -10.44 -6.95 -9.76
C LEU A 98 -9.91 -6.79 -11.18
N ILE A 99 -8.58 -6.67 -11.32
CA ILE A 99 -7.88 -6.71 -12.61
C ILE A 99 -7.21 -8.07 -12.74
N ILE A 100 -7.78 -8.97 -13.53
CA ILE A 100 -7.31 -10.32 -13.71
C ILE A 100 -6.90 -10.58 -15.16
N GLY A 101 -5.91 -11.46 -15.37
CA GLY A 101 -5.41 -11.85 -16.68
C GLY A 101 -4.09 -12.62 -16.56
N ASP A 102 -3.62 -13.20 -17.65
CA ASP A 102 -2.36 -13.91 -17.72
C ASP A 102 -1.13 -13.01 -17.53
N ARG A 103 0.05 -13.60 -17.48
CA ARG A 103 1.29 -12.85 -17.41
C ARG A 103 1.44 -11.92 -18.61
N GLN A 104 1.94 -10.70 -18.37
CA GLN A 104 2.22 -9.68 -19.40
C GLN A 104 1.01 -9.18 -20.20
N THR A 105 -0.21 -9.35 -19.70
CA THR A 105 -1.45 -8.86 -20.35
C THR A 105 -1.78 -7.38 -20.05
N GLY A 106 -0.88 -6.66 -19.38
CA GLY A 106 -1.06 -5.22 -19.13
C GLY A 106 -1.77 -4.86 -17.81
N LYS A 107 -2.00 -5.81 -16.89
CA LYS A 107 -2.67 -5.53 -15.59
C LYS A 107 -2.01 -4.38 -14.83
N THR A 108 -0.69 -4.42 -14.67
CA THR A 108 0.07 -3.38 -14.00
C THR A 108 0.03 -2.05 -14.76
N ALA A 109 -0.02 -2.08 -16.10
CA ALA A 109 -0.13 -0.88 -16.91
C ALA A 109 -1.45 -0.14 -16.63
N VAL A 110 -2.57 -0.86 -16.56
CA VAL A 110 -3.88 -0.28 -16.19
C VAL A 110 -3.81 0.42 -14.84
N ALA A 111 -3.23 -0.23 -13.83
CA ALA A 111 -3.11 0.35 -12.49
C ALA A 111 -2.19 1.59 -12.47
N VAL A 112 -1.03 1.52 -13.13
CA VAL A 112 -0.06 2.62 -13.16
C VAL A 112 -0.59 3.80 -13.97
N ASP A 113 -1.25 3.56 -15.11
CA ASP A 113 -1.85 4.61 -15.92
C ASP A 113 -3.00 5.30 -15.18
N ALA A 114 -3.82 4.54 -14.44
CA ALA A 114 -4.85 5.11 -13.57
C ALA A 114 -4.25 6.03 -12.49
N ILE A 115 -3.11 5.67 -11.89
CA ILE A 115 -2.38 6.53 -10.93
C ILE A 115 -1.88 7.80 -11.63
N ILE A 116 -1.24 7.68 -12.79
CA ILE A 116 -0.70 8.83 -13.54
C ILE A 116 -1.80 9.82 -13.88
N ASN A 117 -2.98 9.33 -14.23
CA ASN A 117 -4.14 10.16 -14.60
C ASN A 117 -4.82 10.84 -13.40
N GLN A 118 -4.40 10.56 -12.16
CA GLN A 118 -4.90 11.31 -10.99
C GLN A 118 -4.20 12.67 -10.79
N LYS A 119 -3.29 13.06 -11.67
CA LYS A 119 -2.60 14.35 -11.58
C LYS A 119 -3.60 15.52 -11.57
N GLY A 120 -3.52 16.36 -10.54
CA GLY A 120 -4.41 17.53 -10.37
C GLY A 120 -5.81 17.24 -9.82
N THR A 121 -6.18 15.98 -9.57
CA THR A 121 -7.49 15.62 -9.02
C THR A 121 -7.57 15.72 -7.48
N GLY A 122 -6.44 15.87 -6.80
CA GLY A 122 -6.35 15.82 -5.34
C GLY A 122 -6.32 14.40 -4.74
N VAL A 123 -6.58 13.36 -5.55
CA VAL A 123 -6.59 11.96 -5.11
C VAL A 123 -5.19 11.51 -4.73
N LYS A 124 -5.06 10.89 -3.56
CA LYS A 124 -3.83 10.23 -3.12
C LYS A 124 -3.86 8.77 -3.55
N CYS A 125 -2.75 8.29 -4.07
CA CYS A 125 -2.63 6.94 -4.58
C CYS A 125 -1.71 6.10 -3.68
N ILE A 126 -2.07 4.86 -3.45
CA ILE A 126 -1.22 3.89 -2.76
C ILE A 126 -1.03 2.68 -3.68
N TYR A 127 0.21 2.42 -4.07
CA TYR A 127 0.56 1.24 -4.83
C TYR A 127 1.19 0.20 -3.91
N VAL A 128 0.56 -0.96 -3.78
CA VAL A 128 1.06 -2.04 -2.93
C VAL A 128 1.58 -3.17 -3.82
N ALA A 129 2.89 -3.39 -3.80
CA ALA A 129 3.56 -4.46 -4.52
C ALA A 129 3.77 -5.67 -3.59
N VAL A 130 3.13 -6.79 -3.87
CA VAL A 130 3.24 -8.02 -3.06
C VAL A 130 3.83 -9.14 -3.91
N GLY A 131 4.92 -9.75 -3.43
CA GLY A 131 5.56 -10.89 -4.08
C GLY A 131 6.18 -10.58 -5.45
N GLN A 132 6.35 -9.31 -5.80
CA GLN A 132 6.98 -8.89 -7.05
C GLN A 132 8.51 -8.86 -6.94
N LYS A 133 9.18 -9.01 -8.08
CA LYS A 133 10.64 -8.81 -8.14
C LYS A 133 10.98 -7.34 -7.86
N ALA A 134 12.04 -7.09 -7.11
CA ALA A 134 12.50 -5.74 -6.80
C ALA A 134 12.70 -4.86 -8.06
N SER A 135 13.21 -5.45 -9.15
CA SER A 135 13.37 -4.76 -10.45
C SER A 135 12.03 -4.31 -11.05
N THR A 136 10.95 -5.08 -10.86
CA THR A 136 9.60 -4.71 -11.32
C THR A 136 9.08 -3.51 -10.53
N VAL A 137 9.25 -3.53 -9.21
CA VAL A 137 8.87 -2.40 -8.34
C VAL A 137 9.67 -1.15 -8.72
N ALA A 138 10.98 -1.27 -8.91
CA ALA A 138 11.84 -0.15 -9.33
C ALA A 138 11.38 0.46 -10.68
N ASN A 139 10.94 -0.36 -11.63
CA ASN A 139 10.40 0.12 -12.91
C ASN A 139 9.10 0.91 -12.72
N VAL A 140 8.21 0.47 -11.82
CA VAL A 140 6.98 1.20 -11.49
C VAL A 140 7.31 2.54 -10.83
N VAL A 141 8.22 2.56 -9.84
CA VAL A 141 8.69 3.79 -9.20
C VAL A 141 9.20 4.78 -10.23
N ARG A 142 10.11 4.34 -11.12
CA ARG A 142 10.67 5.19 -12.17
C ARG A 142 9.59 5.73 -13.11
N LYS A 143 8.65 4.89 -13.55
CA LYS A 143 7.56 5.33 -14.43
C LYS A 143 6.68 6.39 -13.75
N LEU A 144 6.35 6.22 -12.47
CA LEU A 144 5.58 7.22 -11.71
C LEU A 144 6.36 8.52 -11.50
N GLU A 145 7.68 8.43 -11.28
CA GLU A 145 8.55 9.58 -11.12
C GLU A 145 8.68 10.39 -12.43
N GLU A 146 8.92 9.74 -13.56
CA GLU A 146 8.99 10.34 -14.90
C GLU A 146 7.73 11.14 -15.26
N HIS A 147 6.56 10.71 -14.79
CA HIS A 147 5.28 11.40 -15.02
C HIS A 147 4.89 12.37 -13.88
N GLY A 148 5.76 12.54 -12.88
CA GLY A 148 5.48 13.38 -11.71
C GLY A 148 4.37 12.85 -10.78
N ALA A 149 3.97 11.60 -10.98
CA ALA A 149 2.90 10.97 -10.22
C ALA A 149 3.34 10.49 -8.83
N LEU A 150 4.65 10.35 -8.60
CA LEU A 150 5.19 9.92 -7.32
C LEU A 150 4.85 10.92 -6.21
N SER A 151 4.75 12.21 -6.51
CA SER A 151 4.47 13.28 -5.52
C SER A 151 3.14 13.13 -4.76
N TYR A 152 2.18 12.41 -5.32
CA TYR A 152 0.89 12.12 -4.67
C TYR A 152 0.66 10.62 -4.46
N THR A 153 1.72 9.82 -4.59
CA THR A 153 1.66 8.35 -4.49
C THR A 153 2.55 7.85 -3.36
N ILE A 154 2.06 6.87 -2.61
CA ILE A 154 2.86 6.07 -1.66
C ILE A 154 3.05 4.69 -2.29
N ILE A 155 4.27 4.16 -2.22
CA ILE A 155 4.56 2.80 -2.68
C ILE A 155 4.92 1.95 -1.47
N VAL A 156 4.14 0.89 -1.24
CA VAL A 156 4.42 -0.13 -0.23
C VAL A 156 4.92 -1.37 -0.95
N ALA A 157 6.14 -1.79 -0.68
CA ALA A 157 6.74 -2.94 -1.35
C ALA A 157 7.05 -4.05 -0.36
N ALA A 158 6.51 -5.24 -0.65
CA ALA A 158 6.90 -6.51 -0.06
C ALA A 158 7.36 -7.41 -1.20
N THR A 159 8.66 -7.43 -1.44
CA THR A 159 9.24 -8.16 -2.57
C THR A 159 9.19 -9.67 -2.37
N ALA A 160 9.42 -10.43 -3.44
CA ALA A 160 9.41 -11.90 -3.40
C ALA A 160 10.49 -12.50 -2.48
N SER A 161 11.52 -11.72 -2.11
CA SER A 161 12.57 -12.14 -1.18
C SER A 161 12.23 -11.92 0.29
N GLU A 162 11.15 -11.17 0.57
CA GLU A 162 10.72 -10.93 1.95
C GLU A 162 9.90 -12.10 2.51
N SER A 163 9.81 -12.17 3.84
CA SER A 163 9.04 -13.23 4.51
C SER A 163 7.56 -13.20 4.12
N ALA A 164 6.92 -14.36 4.13
CA ALA A 164 5.48 -14.49 3.85
C ALA A 164 4.63 -13.61 4.78
N ALA A 165 5.06 -13.43 6.01
CA ALA A 165 4.38 -12.56 6.98
C ALA A 165 4.37 -11.09 6.52
N LEU A 166 5.51 -10.57 6.04
CA LEU A 166 5.61 -9.21 5.50
C LEU A 166 4.79 -9.04 4.23
N GLN A 167 4.79 -10.05 3.35
CA GLN A 167 3.94 -10.05 2.16
C GLN A 167 2.45 -10.05 2.52
N TYR A 168 2.07 -10.79 3.56
CA TYR A 168 0.68 -10.85 4.02
C TYR A 168 0.18 -9.52 4.60
N ILE A 169 0.99 -8.80 5.38
CA ILE A 169 0.57 -7.54 6.01
C ILE A 169 0.66 -6.33 5.08
N ALA A 170 1.41 -6.38 3.98
CA ALA A 170 1.60 -5.24 3.08
C ALA A 170 0.29 -4.59 2.59
N PRO A 171 -0.75 -5.33 2.16
CA PRO A 171 -2.03 -4.74 1.77
C PRO A 171 -2.73 -4.01 2.93
N TYR A 172 -2.65 -4.55 4.15
CA TYR A 172 -3.23 -3.91 5.33
C TYR A 172 -2.51 -2.60 5.65
N SER A 173 -1.18 -2.60 5.58
CA SER A 173 -0.36 -1.39 5.78
C SER A 173 -0.71 -0.31 4.76
N GLY A 174 -0.78 -0.66 3.48
CA GLY A 174 -1.18 0.27 2.43
C GLY A 174 -2.60 0.79 2.62
N CYS A 175 -3.53 -0.07 3.04
CA CYS A 175 -4.90 0.33 3.36
C CYS A 175 -4.93 1.35 4.50
N THR A 176 -4.20 1.09 5.60
CA THR A 176 -4.12 2.01 6.75
C THR A 176 -3.55 3.37 6.36
N MET A 177 -2.52 3.40 5.51
CA MET A 177 -1.98 4.66 4.97
C MET A 177 -3.01 5.41 4.13
N GLY A 178 -3.84 4.70 3.34
CA GLY A 178 -4.92 5.26 2.55
C GLY A 178 -6.07 5.79 3.40
N GLU A 179 -6.44 5.05 4.45
CA GLU A 179 -7.50 5.45 5.39
C GLU A 179 -7.19 6.77 6.10
N TYR A 180 -5.92 7.02 6.40
CA TYR A 180 -5.49 8.30 6.96
C TYR A 180 -5.92 9.49 6.09
N PHE A 181 -5.76 9.39 4.77
CA PHE A 181 -6.16 10.46 3.85
C PHE A 181 -7.67 10.50 3.65
N ARG A 182 -8.32 9.35 3.56
CA ARG A 182 -9.79 9.25 3.43
C ARG A 182 -10.50 9.93 4.61
N ASP A 183 -10.03 9.70 5.82
CA ASP A 183 -10.71 10.13 7.05
C ASP A 183 -10.49 11.63 7.34
N ARG A 184 -9.56 12.27 6.64
CA ARG A 184 -9.25 13.71 6.79
C ARG A 184 -9.69 14.57 5.59
N GLY A 185 -10.28 14.01 4.56
CA GLY A 185 -10.78 14.70 3.38
C GLY A 185 -9.73 14.83 2.32
#